data_9179fe3bbbb8fc29b0324a4e210e1878
#
_entry.id   9179fe3bbbb8fc29b0324a4e210e1878
#
_cell.length_a   1.000
_cell.length_b   1.000
_cell.length_c   1.000
_cell.angle_alpha   90.00
_cell.angle_beta   90.00
_cell.angle_gamma   90.00
#
_symmetry.space_group_name_H-M   'P 1'
#
loop_
_entity.id
_entity.type
_entity.pdbx_description
1 polymer ?
#
loop_
_entity_poly.entity_id
_entity_poly.type
_entity_poly.pdbx_seq_one_letter_code
_entity_poly.pdbx_strand_id
1 'polypeptide(L)'
;SAYELTKQAPDLKVAVFEAGHELKRRKCPIDGTKIKSCVGCDSCSIMSGFGGAGAFSDGKYNITNDFGGSLYEYIGKNEAIDLMKYVDDINMEYGGEGTKLYSTAGTRFKTVCLQNRLHLLDASVRHLGTYINYIVLENLYAYLQDKVDFYFDTPIQTVEKMEDGTYSVCCK
;
A
#
# COMPACT_ATOMS: atom_id res chain seq x y z
N SER A 1 7.87 5.09 -2.29
CA SER A 1 8.90 5.79 -3.10
C SER A 1 8.73 7.31 -3.01
N ALA A 2 7.60 7.91 -3.45
CA ALA A 2 7.41 9.37 -3.44
C ALA A 2 7.68 10.01 -2.07
N TYR A 3 7.14 9.44 -1.00
CA TYR A 3 7.39 9.89 0.39
C TYR A 3 8.88 9.95 0.73
N GLU A 4 9.65 8.92 0.37
CA GLU A 4 11.09 8.90 0.61
C GLU A 4 11.84 9.93 -0.23
N LEU A 5 11.46 10.10 -1.49
CA LEU A 5 12.05 11.10 -2.36
C LEU A 5 11.84 12.51 -1.83
N THR A 6 10.66 12.84 -1.30
CA THR A 6 10.42 14.15 -0.68
C THR A 6 11.22 14.39 0.59
N LYS A 7 11.65 13.35 1.30
CA LYS A 7 12.49 13.45 2.50
C LYS A 7 13.99 13.50 2.18
N GLN A 8 14.42 12.59 1.29
CA GLN A 8 15.85 12.38 1.03
C GLN A 8 16.40 13.30 -0.08
N ALA A 9 15.54 13.75 -0.99
CA ALA A 9 15.90 14.63 -2.10
C ALA A 9 14.83 15.72 -2.30
N PRO A 10 14.68 16.66 -1.36
CA PRO A 10 13.59 17.65 -1.37
C PRO A 10 13.59 18.59 -2.58
N ASP A 11 14.74 18.76 -3.23
CA ASP A 11 14.88 19.59 -4.44
C ASP A 11 14.47 18.85 -5.72
N LEU A 12 14.22 17.54 -5.62
CA LEU A 12 13.83 16.73 -6.76
C LEU A 12 12.36 16.97 -7.09
N LYS A 13 12.07 17.28 -8.35
CA LYS A 13 10.69 17.30 -8.85
C LYS A 13 10.21 15.88 -9.07
N VAL A 14 9.18 15.48 -8.33
CA VAL A 14 8.62 14.12 -8.37
C VAL A 14 7.24 14.17 -8.99
N ALA A 15 7.00 13.33 -10.00
CA ALA A 15 5.69 13.12 -10.60
C ALA A 15 5.21 11.67 -10.36
N VAL A 16 3.94 11.51 -10.04
CA VAL A 16 3.28 10.22 -9.86
C VAL A 16 2.10 10.11 -10.82
N PHE A 17 2.15 9.10 -11.68
CA PHE A 17 1.08 8.77 -12.61
C PHE A 17 0.27 7.60 -12.05
N GLU A 18 -1.03 7.79 -11.89
CA GLU A 18 -1.96 6.80 -11.35
C GLU A 18 -3.12 6.59 -12.35
N ALA A 19 -3.39 5.34 -12.68
CA ALA A 19 -4.44 4.98 -13.63
C ALA A 19 -5.86 5.25 -13.10
N GLY A 20 -6.02 5.27 -11.78
CA GLY A 20 -7.30 5.51 -11.13
C GLY A 20 -7.42 6.89 -10.49
N HIS A 21 -8.47 7.05 -9.71
CA HIS A 21 -8.84 8.34 -9.12
C HIS A 21 -8.02 8.67 -7.86
N GLU A 22 -7.98 9.95 -7.51
CA GLU A 22 -7.59 10.39 -6.17
C GLU A 22 -8.51 9.77 -5.10
N LEU A 23 -8.05 9.69 -3.86
CA LEU A 23 -8.70 8.93 -2.79
C LEU A 23 -10.19 9.30 -2.60
N LYS A 24 -10.52 10.60 -2.56
CA LYS A 24 -11.89 11.09 -2.33
C LYS A 24 -12.86 10.81 -3.48
N ARG A 25 -12.34 10.66 -4.70
CA ARG A 25 -13.12 10.35 -5.91
C ARG A 25 -13.31 8.86 -6.15
N ARG A 26 -12.61 8.01 -5.41
CA ARG A 26 -12.69 6.55 -5.54
C ARG A 26 -14.03 6.04 -5.01
N LYS A 27 -14.98 5.82 -5.91
CA LYS A 27 -16.31 5.30 -5.60
C LYS A 27 -16.74 4.25 -6.60
N CYS A 28 -17.06 3.06 -6.10
CA CYS A 28 -17.67 2.02 -6.93
C CYS A 28 -19.10 2.42 -7.31
N PRO A 29 -19.51 2.30 -8.59
CA PRO A 29 -20.88 2.62 -9.02
C PRO A 29 -21.93 1.64 -8.48
N ILE A 30 -21.55 0.47 -7.97
CA ILE A 30 -22.49 -0.48 -7.36
C ILE A 30 -23.10 0.15 -6.12
N ASP A 31 -24.43 0.34 -6.14
CA ASP A 31 -25.20 0.94 -5.05
C ASP A 31 -26.18 -0.05 -4.38
N GLY A 32 -26.22 -1.30 -4.87
CA GLY A 32 -27.08 -2.37 -4.37
C GLY A 32 -28.57 -2.22 -4.75
N THR A 33 -28.94 -1.11 -5.37
CA THR A 33 -30.34 -0.82 -5.77
C THR A 33 -30.48 -0.74 -7.29
N LYS A 34 -29.95 0.27 -7.92
CA LYS A 34 -29.97 0.47 -9.38
C LYS A 34 -28.87 -0.34 -10.08
N ILE A 35 -27.67 -0.30 -9.53
CA ILE A 35 -26.52 -1.04 -10.04
C ILE A 35 -26.16 -2.12 -9.01
N LYS A 36 -26.53 -3.38 -9.31
CA LYS A 36 -26.38 -4.51 -8.40
C LYS A 36 -25.15 -5.40 -8.68
N SER A 37 -24.55 -5.25 -9.86
CA SER A 37 -23.39 -6.04 -10.30
C SER A 37 -22.30 -5.16 -10.89
N CYS A 38 -21.08 -5.71 -11.00
CA CYS A 38 -19.93 -5.00 -11.57
C CYS A 38 -20.21 -4.58 -13.02
N VAL A 39 -19.94 -3.31 -13.33
CA VAL A 39 -20.15 -2.72 -14.66
C VAL A 39 -18.90 -2.75 -15.54
N GLY A 40 -17.76 -3.28 -15.02
CA GLY A 40 -16.51 -3.41 -15.79
C GLY A 40 -15.88 -2.05 -16.12
N CYS A 41 -15.68 -1.19 -15.11
CA CYS A 41 -15.04 0.12 -15.31
C CYS A 41 -13.63 -0.04 -15.89
N ASP A 42 -13.20 0.85 -16.81
CA ASP A 42 -11.86 0.88 -17.39
C ASP A 42 -10.77 0.99 -16.31
N SER A 43 -11.00 1.82 -15.29
CA SER A 43 -10.22 1.84 -14.06
C SER A 43 -11.14 1.56 -12.87
N CYS A 44 -10.92 0.43 -12.21
CA CYS A 44 -11.76 0.00 -11.09
C CYS A 44 -11.44 0.82 -9.84
N SER A 45 -12.40 1.64 -9.38
CA SER A 45 -12.23 2.49 -8.19
C SER A 45 -11.92 1.72 -6.89
N ILE A 46 -12.19 0.41 -6.82
CA ILE A 46 -11.82 -0.43 -5.68
C ILE A 46 -10.36 -0.88 -5.77
N MET A 47 -9.88 -1.19 -6.99
CA MET A 47 -8.55 -1.77 -7.21
C MET A 47 -7.48 -0.74 -7.54
N SER A 48 -7.84 0.35 -8.24
CA SER A 48 -6.95 1.38 -8.75
C SER A 48 -7.24 2.74 -8.12
N GLY A 49 -6.25 3.62 -8.12
CA GLY A 49 -6.30 4.94 -7.51
C GLY A 49 -5.37 5.06 -6.31
N PHE A 50 -5.30 6.25 -5.70
CA PHE A 50 -4.42 6.49 -4.56
C PHE A 50 -4.65 5.47 -3.44
N GLY A 51 -3.58 4.86 -2.95
CA GLY A 51 -3.62 3.78 -1.97
C GLY A 51 -3.92 2.38 -2.53
N GLY A 52 -4.14 2.25 -3.86
CA GLY A 52 -4.35 0.97 -4.52
C GLY A 52 -5.54 0.18 -3.98
N ALA A 53 -5.54 -1.14 -4.15
CA ALA A 53 -6.57 -2.04 -3.61
C ALA A 53 -6.63 -2.01 -2.07
N GLY A 54 -5.51 -1.67 -1.41
CA GLY A 54 -5.41 -1.57 0.03
C GLY A 54 -6.29 -0.50 0.66
N ALA A 55 -6.66 0.57 -0.06
CA ALA A 55 -7.42 1.69 0.46
C ALA A 55 -8.80 1.30 1.05
N PHE A 56 -9.41 0.26 0.52
CA PHE A 56 -10.72 -0.24 0.96
C PHE A 56 -10.66 -1.63 1.61
N SER A 57 -9.45 -2.04 2.01
CA SER A 57 -9.25 -3.29 2.74
C SER A 57 -9.60 -3.12 4.22
N ASP A 58 -9.50 -4.21 4.98
CA ASP A 58 -9.64 -4.20 6.43
C ASP A 58 -8.39 -3.66 7.17
N GLY A 59 -7.41 -3.16 6.44
CA GLY A 59 -6.22 -2.50 7.00
C GLY A 59 -5.33 -3.44 7.81
N LYS A 60 -5.16 -4.69 7.37
CA LYS A 60 -4.20 -5.62 7.94
C LYS A 60 -2.86 -5.53 7.23
N TYR A 61 -1.85 -5.07 7.95
CA TYR A 61 -0.47 -4.99 7.48
C TYR A 61 0.34 -6.12 8.09
N ASN A 62 0.80 -7.05 7.24
CA ASN A 62 1.57 -8.21 7.66
C ASN A 62 3.06 -7.87 7.66
N ILE A 63 3.72 -8.11 8.80
CA ILE A 63 5.17 -7.93 9.00
C ILE A 63 5.76 -9.33 9.15
N THR A 64 6.06 -9.96 8.03
CA THR A 64 6.57 -11.33 7.97
C THR A 64 7.14 -11.65 6.59
N ASN A 65 8.08 -12.61 6.53
CA ASN A 65 8.57 -13.19 5.29
C ASN A 65 7.90 -14.54 4.97
N ASP A 66 7.01 -15.05 5.84
CA ASP A 66 6.46 -16.40 5.71
C ASP A 66 5.27 -16.47 4.75
N PHE A 67 4.64 -15.30 4.45
CA PHE A 67 3.54 -15.19 3.49
C PHE A 67 3.36 -13.74 3.03
N GLY A 68 2.59 -13.52 1.96
CA GLY A 68 2.22 -12.19 1.47
C GLY A 68 3.17 -11.58 0.45
N GLY A 69 4.21 -12.28 0.04
CA GLY A 69 5.14 -11.84 -1.01
C GLY A 69 6.55 -12.39 -0.82
N SER A 70 7.42 -12.07 -1.76
CA SER A 70 8.81 -12.58 -1.82
C SER A 70 9.86 -11.44 -1.80
N LEU A 71 9.55 -10.31 -1.17
CA LEU A 71 10.47 -9.16 -1.09
C LEU A 71 11.86 -9.54 -0.57
N TYR A 72 11.91 -10.48 0.38
CA TYR A 72 13.15 -10.99 0.96
C TYR A 72 14.09 -11.66 -0.05
N GLU A 73 13.59 -12.12 -1.18
CA GLU A 73 14.42 -12.69 -2.25
C GLU A 73 15.27 -11.63 -2.96
N TYR A 74 14.82 -10.36 -2.93
CA TYR A 74 15.49 -9.24 -3.58
C TYR A 74 16.42 -8.47 -2.66
N ILE A 75 16.05 -8.30 -1.38
CA ILE A 75 16.78 -7.42 -0.46
C ILE A 75 17.30 -8.10 0.80
N GLY A 76 17.03 -9.41 0.98
CA GLY A 76 17.37 -10.15 2.19
C GLY A 76 16.24 -10.17 3.23
N LYS A 77 16.28 -11.20 4.11
CA LYS A 77 15.19 -11.43 5.07
C LYS A 77 15.09 -10.37 6.16
N ASN A 78 16.22 -9.92 6.69
CA ASN A 78 16.24 -8.92 7.75
C ASN A 78 15.83 -7.56 7.21
N GLU A 79 16.40 -7.17 6.09
CA GLU A 79 16.12 -5.92 5.39
C GLU A 79 14.65 -5.81 4.99
N ALA A 80 14.04 -6.93 4.55
CA ALA A 80 12.62 -6.97 4.23
C ALA A 80 11.73 -6.72 5.46
N ILE A 81 12.04 -7.37 6.60
CA ILE A 81 11.33 -7.16 7.86
C ILE A 81 11.53 -5.72 8.36
N ASP A 82 12.72 -5.17 8.29
CA ASP A 82 13.00 -3.82 8.75
C ASP A 82 12.30 -2.77 7.88
N LEU A 83 12.23 -3.00 6.57
CA LEU A 83 11.44 -2.15 5.67
C LEU A 83 9.93 -2.23 5.96
N MET A 84 9.39 -3.42 6.27
CA MET A 84 7.98 -3.57 6.66
C MET A 84 7.68 -2.85 7.97
N LYS A 85 8.57 -2.91 8.98
CA LYS A 85 8.44 -2.14 10.24
C LYS A 85 8.50 -0.64 9.97
N TYR A 86 9.43 -0.19 9.13
CA TYR A 86 9.52 1.21 8.75
C TYR A 86 8.23 1.72 8.10
N VAL A 87 7.59 0.92 7.24
CA VAL A 87 6.28 1.25 6.68
C VAL A 87 5.20 1.28 7.76
N ASP A 88 5.24 0.38 8.75
CA ASP A 88 4.33 0.40 9.90
C ASP A 88 4.50 1.67 10.72
N ASP A 89 5.74 2.13 10.96
CA ASP A 89 6.02 3.38 11.67
C ASP A 89 5.44 4.59 10.93
N ILE A 90 5.53 4.63 9.60
CA ILE A 90 4.87 5.65 8.77
C ILE A 90 3.35 5.60 8.96
N ASN A 91 2.74 4.42 8.95
CA ASN A 91 1.31 4.28 9.20
C ASN A 91 0.92 4.82 10.59
N MET A 92 1.76 4.58 11.62
CA MET A 92 1.53 5.13 12.95
C MET A 92 1.61 6.66 12.97
N GLU A 93 2.64 7.25 12.34
CA GLU A 93 2.83 8.69 12.22
C GLU A 93 1.63 9.38 11.55
N TYR A 94 1.04 8.74 10.56
CA TYR A 94 -0.06 9.32 9.76
C TYR A 94 -1.47 8.96 10.24
N GLY A 95 -1.63 8.45 11.45
CA GLY A 95 -2.94 8.27 12.09
C GLY A 95 -3.25 6.86 12.58
N GLY A 96 -2.30 5.94 12.47
CA GLY A 96 -2.43 4.58 13.00
C GLY A 96 -2.11 4.45 14.49
N GLU A 97 -1.68 5.54 15.16
CA GLU A 97 -1.31 5.51 16.56
C GLU A 97 -2.41 4.93 17.44
N GLY A 98 -2.02 4.13 18.45
CA GLY A 98 -2.96 3.46 19.35
C GLY A 98 -3.55 2.15 18.81
N THR A 99 -3.33 1.80 17.55
CA THR A 99 -3.78 0.51 17.01
C THR A 99 -2.88 -0.63 17.47
N LYS A 100 -3.48 -1.81 17.63
CA LYS A 100 -2.79 -2.97 18.19
C LYS A 100 -1.96 -3.70 17.14
N LEU A 101 -0.70 -4.00 17.51
CA LEU A 101 0.13 -4.97 16.78
C LEU A 101 -0.07 -6.34 17.42
N TYR A 102 -0.58 -7.29 16.64
CA TYR A 102 -0.69 -8.69 17.02
C TYR A 102 0.56 -9.43 16.60
N SER A 103 0.98 -10.43 17.40
CA SER A 103 2.14 -11.25 17.04
C SER A 103 1.96 -12.69 17.50
N THR A 104 2.47 -13.62 16.69
CA THR A 104 2.58 -15.03 17.05
C THR A 104 3.88 -15.34 17.82
N ALA A 105 4.79 -14.37 17.92
CA ALA A 105 6.05 -14.55 18.65
C ALA A 105 5.80 -14.81 20.14
N GLY A 106 6.49 -15.81 20.69
CA GLY A 106 6.43 -16.16 22.10
C GLY A 106 5.09 -16.74 22.58
N THR A 107 4.16 -17.08 21.69
CA THR A 107 2.88 -17.65 22.08
C THR A 107 3.01 -19.14 22.40
N ARG A 108 2.22 -19.61 23.42
CA ARG A 108 2.10 -21.04 23.74
C ARG A 108 1.56 -21.89 22.56
N PHE A 109 0.87 -21.26 21.62
CA PHE A 109 0.29 -21.96 20.47
C PHE A 109 1.36 -22.56 19.56
N LYS A 110 2.59 -22.02 19.55
CA LYS A 110 3.70 -22.60 18.78
C LYS A 110 3.99 -24.05 19.21
N THR A 111 4.08 -24.26 20.52
CA THR A 111 4.28 -25.60 21.11
C THR A 111 3.09 -26.52 20.86
N VAL A 112 1.86 -26.03 21.02
CA VAL A 112 0.64 -26.80 20.77
C VAL A 112 0.55 -27.22 19.29
N CYS A 113 0.86 -26.33 18.35
CA CYS A 113 0.92 -26.63 16.93
C CYS A 113 1.93 -27.77 16.65
N LEU A 114 3.16 -27.64 17.15
CA LEU A 114 4.19 -28.66 16.97
C LEU A 114 3.78 -30.02 17.51
N GLN A 115 3.17 -30.07 18.69
CA GLN A 115 2.65 -31.32 19.29
C GLN A 115 1.59 -31.99 18.43
N ASN A 116 0.87 -31.20 17.64
CA ASN A 116 -0.17 -31.68 16.71
C ASN A 116 0.31 -31.77 15.25
N ARG A 117 1.62 -31.76 15.01
CA ARG A 117 2.23 -31.82 13.67
C ARG A 117 1.82 -30.64 12.76
N LEU A 118 1.50 -29.49 13.35
CA LEU A 118 1.21 -28.23 12.67
C LEU A 118 2.40 -27.28 12.85
N HIS A 119 2.60 -26.41 11.88
CA HIS A 119 3.57 -25.34 11.95
C HIS A 119 2.84 -23.99 12.07
N LEU A 120 3.10 -23.27 13.17
CA LEU A 120 2.63 -21.89 13.31
C LEU A 120 3.61 -20.94 12.65
N LEU A 121 3.15 -20.19 11.66
CA LEU A 121 3.98 -19.19 11.00
C LEU A 121 4.30 -18.04 11.96
N ASP A 122 5.54 -17.54 11.90
CA ASP A 122 5.97 -16.38 12.67
C ASP A 122 5.56 -15.09 11.93
N ALA A 123 4.63 -14.34 12.51
CA ALA A 123 4.13 -13.12 11.93
C ALA A 123 3.75 -12.09 12.99
N SER A 124 3.93 -10.82 12.63
CA SER A 124 3.27 -9.70 13.30
C SER A 124 2.29 -9.04 12.34
N VAL A 125 1.13 -8.63 12.85
CA VAL A 125 0.06 -8.04 12.04
C VAL A 125 -0.43 -6.77 12.71
N ARG A 126 -0.28 -5.63 12.04
CA ARG A 126 -0.95 -4.39 12.42
C ARG A 126 -2.36 -4.41 11.86
N HIS A 127 -3.36 -4.24 12.70
CA HIS A 127 -4.75 -4.18 12.27
C HIS A 127 -5.29 -2.77 12.49
N LEU A 128 -5.28 -1.96 11.44
CA LEU A 128 -5.82 -0.60 11.46
C LEU A 128 -7.37 -0.61 11.41
N GLY A 129 -7.95 -1.57 10.71
CA GLY A 129 -9.36 -1.53 10.31
C GLY A 129 -9.58 -0.56 9.15
N THR A 130 -10.71 -0.68 8.47
CA THR A 130 -11.01 0.07 7.24
C THR A 130 -11.01 1.58 7.47
N TYR A 131 -11.54 2.05 8.60
CA TYR A 131 -11.67 3.48 8.89
C TYR A 131 -10.31 4.15 9.14
N ILE A 132 -9.48 3.59 10.03
CA ILE A 132 -8.16 4.15 10.35
C ILE A 132 -7.24 4.03 9.13
N ASN A 133 -7.31 2.94 8.39
CA ASN A 133 -6.57 2.76 7.14
C ASN A 133 -6.86 3.89 6.13
N TYR A 134 -8.12 4.28 6.00
CA TYR A 134 -8.50 5.41 5.16
C TYR A 134 -7.91 6.74 5.67
N ILE A 135 -7.95 7.00 6.99
CA ILE A 135 -7.37 8.21 7.61
C ILE A 135 -5.85 8.28 7.35
N VAL A 136 -5.14 7.17 7.53
CA VAL A 136 -3.68 7.11 7.24
C VAL A 136 -3.40 7.51 5.81
N LEU A 137 -4.16 6.97 4.85
CA LEU A 137 -4.00 7.30 3.44
C LEU A 137 -4.35 8.76 3.12
N GLU A 138 -5.41 9.30 3.74
CA GLU A 138 -5.81 10.70 3.57
C GLU A 138 -4.73 11.66 4.10
N ASN A 139 -4.19 11.40 5.29
CA ASN A 139 -3.13 12.19 5.89
C ASN A 139 -1.83 12.10 5.08
N LEU A 140 -1.47 10.90 4.60
CA LEU A 140 -0.29 10.72 3.76
C LEU A 140 -0.44 11.44 2.41
N TYR A 141 -1.64 11.42 1.82
CA TYR A 141 -1.94 12.19 0.61
C TYR A 141 -1.83 13.69 0.88
N ALA A 142 -2.41 14.20 1.97
CA ALA A 142 -2.31 15.60 2.37
C ALA A 142 -0.86 16.06 2.56
N TYR A 143 0.01 15.21 3.09
CA TYR A 143 1.45 15.48 3.19
C TYR A 143 2.14 15.59 1.83
N LEU A 144 1.74 14.74 0.88
CA LEU A 144 2.41 14.61 -0.41
C LEU A 144 1.92 15.59 -1.48
N GLN A 145 0.64 16.01 -1.44
CA GLN A 145 -0.02 16.76 -2.52
C GLN A 145 0.67 18.09 -2.89
N ASP A 146 1.34 18.73 -1.91
CA ASP A 146 2.08 19.99 -2.14
C ASP A 146 3.56 19.78 -2.50
N LYS A 147 4.02 18.53 -2.55
CA LYS A 147 5.43 18.16 -2.77
C LYS A 147 5.64 17.30 -4.01
N VAL A 148 4.58 16.73 -4.54
CA VAL A 148 4.60 15.76 -5.63
C VAL A 148 3.51 16.11 -6.62
N ASP A 149 3.83 16.13 -7.90
CA ASP A 149 2.87 16.31 -8.98
C ASP A 149 2.11 15.00 -9.21
N PHE A 150 0.83 14.94 -8.82
CA PHE A 150 -0.03 13.79 -9.04
C PHE A 150 -0.84 13.94 -10.33
N TYR A 151 -0.74 12.96 -11.21
CA TYR A 151 -1.53 12.82 -12.42
C TYR A 151 -2.45 11.61 -12.26
N PHE A 152 -3.67 11.85 -11.77
CA PHE A 152 -4.70 10.83 -11.65
C PHE A 152 -5.43 10.61 -12.97
N ASP A 153 -6.16 9.50 -13.08
CA ASP A 153 -6.87 9.10 -14.29
C ASP A 153 -5.96 9.03 -15.52
N THR A 154 -4.69 8.73 -15.30
CA THR A 154 -3.62 8.80 -16.29
C THR A 154 -2.89 7.45 -16.40
N PRO A 155 -3.50 6.44 -17.05
CA PRO A 155 -2.86 5.15 -17.24
C PRO A 155 -1.69 5.27 -18.22
N ILE A 156 -0.52 4.83 -17.80
CA ILE A 156 0.68 4.76 -18.63
C ILE A 156 0.57 3.57 -19.58
N GLN A 157 0.83 3.80 -20.86
CA GLN A 157 0.86 2.76 -21.91
C GLN A 157 2.27 2.26 -22.15
N THR A 158 3.22 3.18 -22.37
CA THR A 158 4.62 2.83 -22.62
C THR A 158 5.57 3.76 -21.89
N VAL A 159 6.73 3.22 -21.56
CA VAL A 159 7.89 3.98 -21.05
C VAL A 159 9.09 3.58 -21.88
N GLU A 160 9.68 4.53 -22.61
CA GLU A 160 10.81 4.31 -23.50
C GLU A 160 12.00 5.15 -23.06
N LYS A 161 13.18 4.53 -22.97
CA LYS A 161 14.43 5.25 -22.69
C LYS A 161 14.96 5.86 -23.99
N MET A 162 15.17 7.17 -23.96
CA MET A 162 15.68 7.93 -25.09
C MET A 162 17.23 7.90 -25.14
N GLU A 163 17.80 8.25 -26.30
CA GLU A 163 19.26 8.28 -26.50
C GLU A 163 19.98 9.29 -25.59
N ASP A 164 19.31 10.38 -25.23
CA ASP A 164 19.83 11.42 -24.31
C ASP A 164 19.76 11.02 -22.83
N GLY A 165 19.29 9.80 -22.53
CA GLY A 165 19.16 9.26 -21.18
C GLY A 165 17.85 9.63 -20.47
N THR A 166 17.00 10.44 -21.08
CA THR A 166 15.65 10.74 -20.59
C THR A 166 14.69 9.58 -20.86
N TYR A 167 13.46 9.68 -20.35
CA TYR A 167 12.39 8.72 -20.61
C TYR A 167 11.19 9.42 -21.23
N SER A 168 10.69 8.84 -22.32
CA SER A 168 9.40 9.21 -22.89
C SER A 168 8.32 8.38 -22.23
N VAL A 169 7.29 9.04 -21.69
CA VAL A 169 6.14 8.39 -21.05
C VAL A 169 4.90 8.70 -21.86
N CYS A 170 4.28 7.66 -22.42
CA CYS A 170 3.03 7.78 -23.17
C CYS A 170 1.86 7.37 -22.28
N CYS A 171 0.88 8.24 -22.13
CA CYS A 171 -0.36 8.02 -21.40
C CYS A 171 -1.53 7.78 -22.37
N LYS A 172 -2.58 7.10 -21.87
CA LYS A 172 -3.82 6.85 -22.62
C LYS A 172 -4.68 8.11 -22.64
#